data_f9c44f00a78a19836eca1508f739f5b4
#
_entry.id   f9c44f00a78a19836eca1508f739f5b4
#
_cell.length_a   1.000
_cell.length_b   1.000
_cell.length_c   1.000
_cell.angle_alpha   90.00
_cell.angle_beta   90.00
_cell.angle_gamma   90.00
#
_symmetry.space_group_name_H-M   'P 1'
#
loop_
_entity.id
_entity.type
_entity.pdbx_description
1 polymer ?
#
loop_
_entity_poly.entity_id
_entity_poly.type
_entity_poly.pdbx_seq_one_letter_code
_entity_poly.pdbx_strand_id
1 'polypeptide(L)'
;MARVVVDVMLKPEILDPQGQAIANALPTLGFSTIAGVRQGKRFEVELAGEPTEEALAEVRRAAEKLLSNPVIEDFEIRVEALS
;
A
#
# COMPACT_ATOMS: atom_id res chain seq x y z
N MET A 1 -3.52 -16.62 -14.96
CA MET A 1 -3.08 -16.14 -13.64
C MET A 1 -3.62 -14.77 -13.37
N ALA A 2 -3.85 -14.47 -12.11
CA ALA A 2 -4.30 -13.15 -11.69
C ALA A 2 -3.32 -12.58 -10.70
N ARG A 3 -3.25 -11.26 -10.66
CA ARG A 3 -2.45 -10.52 -9.70
C ARG A 3 -3.38 -9.72 -8.79
N VAL A 4 -3.11 -9.76 -7.51
CA VAL A 4 -3.81 -8.93 -6.53
C VAL A 4 -2.80 -7.93 -5.98
N VAL A 5 -3.16 -6.66 -6.03
CA VAL A 5 -2.32 -5.60 -5.49
C VAL A 5 -2.83 -5.23 -4.11
N VAL A 6 -1.92 -5.20 -3.14
CA VAL A 6 -2.22 -4.75 -1.79
C VAL A 6 -1.43 -3.48 -1.55
N ASP A 7 -2.12 -2.37 -1.40
CA ASP A 7 -1.51 -1.09 -1.07
C ASP A 7 -1.68 -0.83 0.43
N VAL A 8 -0.57 -0.59 1.11
CA VAL A 8 -0.54 -0.39 2.56
C VAL A 8 -0.04 1.02 2.87
N MET A 9 -0.83 1.76 3.65
CA MET A 9 -0.49 3.12 4.04
C MET A 9 -0.66 3.28 5.54
N LEU A 10 0.16 4.12 6.16
CA LEU A 10 -0.08 4.51 7.53
C LEU A 10 -1.43 5.21 7.63
N LYS A 11 -2.14 4.99 8.72
CA LYS A 11 -3.41 5.68 8.99
C LYS A 11 -3.17 7.19 8.99
N PRO A 12 -4.17 7.99 8.59
CA PRO A 12 -3.98 9.45 8.47
C PRO A 12 -3.51 10.12 9.75
N GLU A 13 -3.89 9.59 10.91
CA GLU A 13 -3.52 10.15 12.21
C GLU A 13 -2.13 9.74 12.68
N ILE A 14 -1.49 8.80 12.00
CA ILE A 14 -0.16 8.31 12.36
C ILE A 14 0.89 9.13 11.62
N LEU A 15 1.91 9.57 12.34
CA LEU A 15 3.03 10.30 11.75
C LEU A 15 3.80 9.42 10.78
N ASP A 16 4.14 9.99 9.64
CA ASP A 16 4.91 9.32 8.59
C ASP A 16 6.27 10.01 8.49
N PRO A 17 7.29 9.54 9.25
CA PRO A 17 8.59 10.24 9.27
C PRO A 17 9.31 10.20 7.93
N GLN A 18 9.12 9.15 7.13
CA GLN A 18 9.76 9.06 5.82
C GLN A 18 9.12 10.03 4.82
N GLY A 19 7.80 10.08 4.80
CA GLY A 19 7.09 11.05 3.95
C GLY A 19 7.39 12.48 4.36
N GLN A 20 7.49 12.73 5.65
CA GLN A 20 7.85 14.04 6.18
C GLN A 20 9.25 14.46 5.74
N ALA A 21 10.22 13.56 5.83
CA ALA A 21 11.58 13.82 5.40
C ALA A 21 11.67 14.16 3.91
N ILE A 22 10.92 13.42 3.09
CA ILE A 22 10.86 13.70 1.66
C ILE A 22 10.24 15.06 1.40
N ALA A 23 9.11 15.36 2.06
CA ALA A 23 8.42 16.63 1.89
C ALA A 23 9.34 17.81 2.27
N ASN A 24 10.14 17.64 3.32
CA ASN A 24 11.05 18.69 3.76
C ASN A 24 12.24 18.89 2.82
N ALA A 25 12.63 17.85 2.08
CA ALA A 25 13.76 17.93 1.15
C ALA A 25 13.37 18.53 -0.20
N LEU A 26 12.11 18.38 -0.62
CA LEU A 26 11.69 18.80 -1.96
C LEU A 26 11.91 20.28 -2.26
N PRO A 27 11.60 21.23 -1.35
CA PRO A 27 11.86 22.64 -1.65
C PRO A 27 13.31 22.95 -1.94
N THR A 28 14.26 22.27 -1.25
CA THR A 28 15.68 22.49 -1.47
C THR A 28 16.14 22.04 -2.85
N LEU A 29 15.34 21.17 -3.50
CA LEU A 29 15.60 20.68 -4.85
C LEU A 29 14.83 21.46 -5.92
N GLY A 30 14.11 22.50 -5.53
CA GLY A 30 13.38 23.33 -6.46
C GLY A 30 11.91 22.95 -6.67
N PHE A 31 11.40 21.99 -5.92
CA PHE A 31 10.01 21.53 -6.06
C PHE A 31 9.13 22.23 -5.02
N SER A 32 8.65 23.41 -5.35
CA SER A 32 7.95 24.27 -4.39
C SER A 32 6.41 24.11 -4.39
N THR A 33 5.86 23.33 -5.34
CA THR A 33 4.41 23.16 -5.43
C THR A 33 3.90 21.96 -4.63
N ILE A 34 4.80 21.15 -4.11
CA ILE A 34 4.42 19.93 -3.37
C ILE A 34 4.21 20.27 -1.91
N ALA A 35 2.97 20.11 -1.44
CA ALA A 35 2.60 20.48 -0.08
C ALA A 35 2.85 19.39 0.95
N GLY A 36 2.91 18.14 0.51
CA GLY A 36 3.13 17.03 1.43
C GLY A 36 3.38 15.73 0.70
N VAL A 37 3.89 14.74 1.43
CA VAL A 37 4.20 13.41 0.90
C VAL A 37 3.81 12.38 1.95
N ARG A 38 3.13 11.32 1.51
CA ARG A 38 2.85 10.16 2.34
C ARG A 38 3.47 8.95 1.67
N GLN A 39 4.17 8.13 2.42
CA GLN A 39 4.85 6.95 1.90
C GLN A 39 4.14 5.69 2.38
N GLY A 40 4.02 4.72 1.50
CA GLY A 40 3.42 3.44 1.83
C GLY A 40 4.14 2.31 1.13
N LYS A 41 3.51 1.14 1.16
CA LYS A 41 4.05 -0.09 0.55
C LYS A 41 3.05 -0.65 -0.43
N ARG A 42 3.54 -1.28 -1.47
CA ARG A 42 2.70 -2.00 -2.43
C ARG A 42 3.21 -3.43 -2.55
N PHE A 43 2.31 -4.37 -2.43
CA PHE A 43 2.61 -5.78 -2.64
C PHE A 43 1.86 -6.26 -3.88
N GLU A 44 2.54 -7.00 -4.72
CA GLU A 44 1.93 -7.64 -5.88
C GLU A 44 1.89 -9.13 -5.60
N VAL A 45 0.69 -9.65 -5.39
CA VAL A 45 0.47 -11.05 -5.01
C VAL A 45 -0.04 -11.80 -6.23
N GLU A 46 0.69 -12.83 -6.64
CA GLU A 46 0.25 -13.66 -7.75
C GLU A 46 -0.57 -14.83 -7.22
N LEU A 47 -1.73 -15.04 -7.82
CA LEU A 47 -2.58 -16.15 -7.47
C LEU A 47 -2.28 -17.33 -8.38
N ALA A 48 -2.30 -18.53 -7.81
CA ALA A 48 -2.08 -19.76 -8.58
C ALA A 48 -3.23 -20.05 -9.53
N GLY A 49 -4.42 -19.57 -9.24
CA GLY A 49 -5.62 -19.79 -10.06
C GLY A 49 -6.42 -18.52 -10.27
N GLU A 50 -7.71 -18.67 -10.39
CA GLU A 50 -8.61 -17.55 -10.63
C GLU A 50 -8.81 -16.71 -9.37
N PRO A 51 -9.15 -15.42 -9.52
CA PRO A 51 -9.38 -14.54 -8.36
C PRO A 51 -10.78 -14.76 -7.78
N THR A 52 -11.00 -15.92 -7.21
CA THR A 52 -12.27 -16.26 -6.57
C THR A 52 -12.44 -15.48 -5.26
N GLU A 53 -13.67 -15.44 -4.75
CA GLU A 53 -13.93 -14.82 -3.45
C GLU A 53 -13.11 -15.46 -2.35
N GLU A 54 -12.93 -16.77 -2.40
CA GLU A 54 -12.11 -17.48 -1.42
C GLU A 54 -10.66 -17.09 -1.49
N ALA A 55 -10.11 -16.97 -2.72
CA ALA A 55 -8.73 -16.55 -2.92
C ALA A 55 -8.52 -15.12 -2.44
N LEU A 56 -9.47 -14.23 -2.73
CA LEU A 56 -9.37 -12.84 -2.29
C LEU A 56 -9.50 -12.71 -0.78
N ALA A 57 -10.33 -13.55 -0.14
CA ALA A 57 -10.43 -13.57 1.31
C ALA A 57 -9.11 -14.04 1.94
N GLU A 58 -8.43 -14.98 1.31
CA GLU A 58 -7.12 -15.44 1.76
C GLU A 58 -6.09 -14.33 1.67
N VAL A 59 -6.07 -13.58 0.55
CA VAL A 59 -5.17 -12.44 0.39
C VAL A 59 -5.45 -11.40 1.47
N ARG A 60 -6.72 -11.13 1.77
CA ARG A 60 -7.09 -10.18 2.81
C ARG A 60 -6.57 -10.61 4.18
N ARG A 61 -6.71 -11.88 4.51
CA ARG A 61 -6.19 -12.39 5.77
C ARG A 61 -4.67 -12.28 5.83
N ALA A 62 -3.99 -12.55 4.73
CA ALA A 62 -2.54 -12.40 4.64
C ALA A 62 -2.14 -10.93 4.82
N ALA A 63 -2.88 -10.01 4.23
CA ALA A 63 -2.61 -8.58 4.37
C ALA A 63 -2.74 -8.15 5.82
N GLU A 64 -3.78 -8.60 6.51
CA GLU A 64 -3.98 -8.26 7.92
C GLU A 64 -2.91 -8.85 8.83
N LYS A 65 -2.47 -10.08 8.56
CA LYS A 65 -1.60 -10.81 9.47
C LYS A 65 -0.11 -10.63 9.21
N LEU A 66 0.25 -10.33 7.97
CA LEU A 66 1.65 -10.33 7.57
C LEU A 66 2.08 -9.08 6.83
N LEU A 67 1.25 -8.58 5.90
CA LEU A 67 1.67 -7.50 5.01
C LEU A 67 1.49 -6.12 5.63
N SER A 68 0.62 -5.99 6.61
CA SER A 68 0.36 -4.71 7.27
C SER A 68 0.34 -4.88 8.78
N ASN A 69 0.43 -3.75 9.48
CA ASN A 69 0.18 -3.69 10.91
C ASN A 69 -1.14 -2.95 11.11
N PRO A 70 -2.26 -3.67 11.39
CA PRO A 70 -3.59 -3.03 11.44
C PRO A 70 -3.73 -1.97 12.53
N VAL A 71 -2.82 -1.96 13.52
CA VAL A 71 -2.86 -0.95 14.57
C VAL A 71 -2.52 0.44 14.00
N ILE A 72 -1.59 0.51 13.05
CA ILE A 72 -1.09 1.77 12.53
C ILE A 72 -1.29 1.93 11.02
N GLU A 73 -1.68 0.87 10.32
CA GLU A 73 -1.76 0.89 8.85
C GLU A 73 -3.14 0.46 8.37
N ASP A 74 -3.55 1.04 7.26
CA ASP A 74 -4.70 0.59 6.47
C ASP A 74 -4.19 -0.05 5.20
N PHE A 75 -5.00 -0.93 4.60
CA PHE A 75 -4.65 -1.51 3.31
C PHE A 75 -5.86 -1.55 2.39
N GLU A 76 -5.59 -1.54 1.10
CA GLU A 76 -6.60 -1.72 0.07
C GLU A 76 -6.16 -2.84 -0.86
N ILE A 77 -7.11 -3.62 -1.33
CA ILE A 77 -6.88 -4.73 -2.23
C ILE A 77 -7.59 -4.44 -3.54
N ARG A 78 -6.88 -4.64 -4.66
CA ARG A 78 -7.51 -4.59 -5.97
C ARG A 78 -6.99 -5.71 -6.84
N VAL A 79 -7.83 -6.20 -7.71
CA VAL A 79 -7.49 -7.28 -8.64
C VAL A 79 -7.03 -6.67 -9.95
N GLU A 80 -5.89 -7.15 -10.46
CA GLU A 80 -5.42 -6.80 -11.79
C GLU A 80 -5.47 -8.04 -12.67
N ALA A 81 -6.18 -7.94 -13.78
CA ALA A 81 -6.20 -9.03 -14.73
C ALA A 81 -4.90 -9.04 -15.52
N LEU A 82 -4.25 -10.19 -15.59
CA LEU A 82 -3.07 -10.37 -16.41
C LEU A 82 -3.52 -10.98 -17.74
N SER A 83 -3.37 -10.24 -18.80
CA SER A 83 -3.69 -10.73 -20.14
C SER A 83 -2.52 -11.50 -20.74
#